data_c428521d6d224d745f34bff09ed5825f
#
_entry.id   c428521d6d224d745f34bff09ed5825f
#
_cell.length_a   1.000
_cell.length_b   1.000
_cell.length_c   1.000
_cell.angle_alpha   90.00
_cell.angle_beta   90.00
_cell.angle_gamma   90.00
#
_symmetry.space_group_name_H-M   'P 1'
#
loop_
_entity.id
_entity.type
_entity.pdbx_description
1 polymer ?
#
loop_
_entity_poly.entity_id
_entity_poly.type
_entity_poly.pdbx_seq_one_letter_code
_entity_poly.pdbx_strand_id
1 'polypeptide(L)'
;MYISGGENVYPAEVENVLYQLPQIGEAAIIGVPDERWGETGVAFISLKAGENLEEKDLISHCIENLAKFKVPSKVEFIEALPRNATGKVLKRTLREDYIGSDAPAIS
;
A
#
# COMPACT_ATOMS: atom_id res chain seq x y z
N MET A 1 -4.53 11.08 -1.44
CA MET A 1 -3.19 11.67 -1.30
C MET A 1 -2.76 11.64 0.16
N TYR A 2 -1.49 11.43 0.40
CA TYR A 2 -0.90 11.58 1.74
C TYR A 2 0.43 12.32 1.62
N ILE A 3 0.94 12.81 2.75
CA ILE A 3 2.16 13.63 2.77
C ILE A 3 3.25 12.86 3.50
N SER A 4 4.33 12.56 2.79
CA SER A 4 5.48 11.85 3.33
C SER A 4 6.70 12.75 3.27
N GLY A 5 7.28 13.07 4.43
CA GLY A 5 8.45 13.93 4.51
C GLY A 5 8.24 15.31 3.89
N GLY A 6 7.01 15.83 3.96
CA GLY A 6 6.68 17.13 3.38
C GLY A 6 6.30 17.10 1.91
N GLU A 7 6.32 15.92 1.28
CA GLU A 7 6.03 15.77 -0.14
C GLU A 7 4.72 15.04 -0.36
N ASN A 8 3.95 15.48 -1.34
CA ASN A 8 2.67 14.85 -1.66
C ASN A 8 2.87 13.53 -2.40
N VAL A 9 2.20 12.49 -1.94
CA VAL A 9 2.19 11.19 -2.62
C VAL A 9 0.77 10.89 -3.08
N TYR A 10 0.63 10.55 -4.35
CA TYR A 10 -0.67 10.23 -4.94
C TYR A 10 -0.77 8.71 -5.11
N PRO A 11 -1.67 8.05 -4.37
CA PRO A 11 -1.77 6.59 -4.41
C PRO A 11 -1.91 6.01 -5.82
N ALA A 12 -2.64 6.69 -6.69
CA ALA A 12 -2.84 6.19 -8.06
C ALA A 12 -1.53 6.03 -8.82
N GLU A 13 -0.58 6.93 -8.63
CA GLU A 13 0.72 6.85 -9.29
C GLU A 13 1.49 5.60 -8.83
N VAL A 14 1.48 5.33 -7.54
CA VAL A 14 2.17 4.18 -6.97
C VAL A 14 1.45 2.88 -7.39
N GLU A 15 0.12 2.89 -7.33
CA GLU A 15 -0.67 1.73 -7.74
C GLU A 15 -0.40 1.37 -9.20
N ASN A 16 -0.31 2.37 -10.08
CA ASN A 16 -0.01 2.12 -11.50
C ASN A 16 1.34 1.42 -11.69
N VAL A 17 2.34 1.82 -10.93
CA VAL A 17 3.66 1.16 -10.97
C VAL A 17 3.55 -0.28 -10.48
N LEU A 18 2.80 -0.52 -9.42
CA LEU A 18 2.60 -1.88 -8.90
C LEU A 18 1.89 -2.78 -9.91
N TYR A 19 0.90 -2.26 -10.63
CA TYR A 19 0.19 -3.03 -11.63
C TYR A 19 1.04 -3.41 -12.84
N GLN A 20 2.23 -2.87 -12.98
CA GLN A 20 3.17 -3.32 -14.02
C GLN A 20 3.71 -4.72 -13.73
N LEU A 21 3.64 -5.16 -12.47
CA LEU A 21 4.06 -6.51 -12.09
C LEU A 21 2.93 -7.50 -12.42
N PRO A 22 3.20 -8.52 -13.25
CA PRO A 22 2.13 -9.43 -13.70
C PRO A 22 1.56 -10.31 -12.60
N GLN A 23 2.27 -10.47 -11.48
CA GLN A 23 1.81 -11.28 -10.36
C GLN A 23 0.71 -10.59 -9.54
N ILE A 24 0.60 -9.28 -9.65
CA ILE A 24 -0.35 -8.52 -8.84
C ILE A 24 -1.74 -8.55 -9.45
N GLY A 25 -2.70 -9.07 -8.69
CA GLY A 25 -4.11 -9.03 -9.06
C GLY A 25 -4.77 -7.73 -8.64
N GLU A 26 -4.51 -7.31 -7.40
CA GLU A 26 -5.05 -6.06 -6.86
C GLU A 26 -4.01 -5.35 -6.01
N ALA A 27 -4.00 -4.03 -6.06
CA ALA A 27 -3.10 -3.22 -5.26
C ALA A 27 -3.82 -1.97 -4.77
N ALA A 28 -3.58 -1.62 -3.51
CA ALA A 28 -4.10 -0.39 -2.94
C ALA A 28 -3.04 0.22 -2.02
N ILE A 29 -2.77 1.49 -2.22
CA ILE A 29 -1.82 2.24 -1.40
C ILE A 29 -2.61 3.12 -0.45
N ILE A 30 -2.27 3.06 0.83
CA ILE A 30 -2.85 3.95 1.82
C ILE A 30 -1.74 4.69 2.56
N GLY A 31 -2.05 5.90 3.03
CA GLY A 31 -1.17 6.65 3.92
C GLY A 31 -1.53 6.35 5.37
N VAL A 32 -0.55 6.08 6.18
CA VAL A 32 -0.73 5.83 7.61
C VAL A 32 0.21 6.73 8.40
N PRO A 33 -0.13 7.05 9.66
CA PRO A 33 0.74 7.90 10.47
C PRO A 33 2.14 7.28 10.65
N ASP A 34 3.15 8.13 10.60
CA ASP A 34 4.54 7.73 10.80
C ASP A 34 5.26 8.82 11.58
N GLU A 35 5.97 8.44 12.62
CA GLU A 35 6.65 9.40 13.50
C GLU A 35 7.73 10.20 12.77
N ARG A 36 8.41 9.57 11.84
CA ARG A 36 9.54 10.19 11.15
C ARG A 36 9.11 11.06 9.98
N TRP A 37 8.10 10.60 9.20
CA TRP A 37 7.75 11.23 7.94
C TRP A 37 6.40 11.95 7.97
N GLY A 38 5.71 11.91 9.10
CA GLY A 38 4.34 12.40 9.21
C GLY A 38 3.35 11.34 8.75
N GLU A 39 3.48 10.91 7.51
CA GLU A 39 2.73 9.78 6.96
C GLU A 39 3.66 8.94 6.08
N THR A 40 3.33 7.68 5.93
CA THR A 40 4.05 6.79 5.02
C THR A 40 3.07 5.89 4.30
N GLY A 41 3.49 5.34 3.16
CA GLY A 41 2.64 4.47 2.37
C GLY A 41 2.73 3.01 2.78
N VAL A 42 1.58 2.35 2.81
CA VAL A 42 1.49 0.89 2.95
C VAL A 42 0.79 0.35 1.72
N ALA A 43 1.41 -0.65 1.10
CA ALA A 43 0.85 -1.30 -0.07
C ALA A 43 0.11 -2.56 0.35
N PHE A 44 -1.19 -2.62 0.08
CA PHE A 44 -1.99 -3.83 0.26
C PHE A 44 -2.08 -4.54 -1.07
N ILE A 45 -1.58 -5.77 -1.11
CA ILE A 45 -1.41 -6.51 -2.36
C ILE A 45 -2.15 -7.83 -2.30
N SER A 46 -2.97 -8.09 -3.32
CA SER A 46 -3.55 -9.38 -3.55
C SER A 46 -2.94 -9.95 -4.83
N LEU A 47 -2.29 -11.10 -4.73
CA LEU A 47 -1.64 -11.74 -5.87
C LEU A 47 -2.65 -12.54 -6.67
N LYS A 48 -2.39 -12.69 -7.97
CA LYS A 48 -3.19 -13.57 -8.80
C LYS A 48 -3.02 -15.02 -8.34
N ALA A 49 -4.03 -15.84 -8.60
CA ALA A 49 -4.01 -17.24 -8.20
C ALA A 49 -2.77 -17.93 -8.72
N GLY A 50 -2.06 -18.63 -7.84
CA GLY A 50 -0.85 -19.38 -8.20
C GLY A 50 0.41 -18.55 -8.35
N GLU A 51 0.34 -17.23 -8.20
CA GLU A 51 1.50 -16.36 -8.32
C GLU A 51 2.18 -16.14 -6.99
N ASN A 52 3.49 -15.90 -7.05
CA ASN A 52 4.30 -15.57 -5.89
C ASN A 52 5.09 -14.29 -6.17
N LEU A 53 5.23 -13.46 -5.16
CA LEU A 53 6.01 -12.22 -5.24
C LEU A 53 6.51 -11.89 -3.84
N GLU A 54 7.80 -11.67 -3.70
CA GLU A 54 8.36 -11.28 -2.42
C GLU A 54 8.31 -9.77 -2.23
N GLU A 55 8.20 -9.33 -1.00
CA GLU A 55 8.17 -7.91 -0.67
C GLU A 55 9.38 -7.18 -1.24
N LYS A 56 10.58 -7.76 -1.14
CA LYS A 56 11.80 -7.13 -1.63
C LYS A 56 11.77 -6.88 -3.13
N ASP A 57 11.18 -7.79 -3.90
CA ASP A 57 11.09 -7.64 -5.34
C ASP A 57 10.09 -6.54 -5.72
N LEU A 58 8.99 -6.48 -4.99
CA LEU A 58 8.01 -5.42 -5.17
C LEU A 58 8.60 -4.06 -4.84
N ILE A 59 9.30 -3.94 -3.73
CA ILE A 59 9.93 -2.68 -3.32
C ILE A 59 11.02 -2.29 -4.32
N SER A 60 11.83 -3.23 -4.80
CA SER A 60 12.84 -2.94 -5.82
C SER A 60 12.21 -2.36 -7.08
N HIS A 61 11.08 -2.91 -7.51
CA HIS A 61 10.36 -2.39 -8.68
C HIS A 61 9.90 -0.96 -8.44
N CYS A 62 9.40 -0.66 -7.24
CA CYS A 62 9.00 0.69 -6.89
C CYS A 62 10.19 1.65 -6.89
N ILE A 63 11.33 1.23 -6.33
CA ILE A 63 12.53 2.05 -6.28
C ILE A 63 13.00 2.42 -7.69
N GLU A 64 12.91 1.50 -8.63
CA GLU A 64 13.32 1.74 -10.01
C GLU A 64 12.40 2.71 -10.75
N ASN A 65 11.14 2.81 -10.34
CA ASN A 65 10.11 3.51 -11.10
C ASN A 65 9.50 4.72 -10.40
N LEU A 66 9.86 4.97 -9.15
CA LEU A 66 9.27 6.04 -8.35
C LEU A 66 10.34 6.84 -7.62
N ALA A 67 10.05 8.10 -7.35
CA ALA A 67 10.88 8.91 -6.47
C ALA A 67 10.90 8.25 -5.07
N LYS A 68 12.00 8.41 -4.37
CA LYS A 68 12.24 7.75 -3.09
C LYS A 68 11.09 7.93 -2.08
N PHE A 69 10.57 9.15 -1.97
CA PHE A 69 9.50 9.43 -0.99
C PHE A 69 8.16 8.79 -1.36
N LYS A 70 8.00 8.32 -2.59
CA LYS A 70 6.78 7.67 -3.06
C LYS A 70 6.77 6.16 -2.85
N VAL A 71 7.94 5.57 -2.56
CA VAL A 71 8.05 4.13 -2.37
C VAL A 71 7.37 3.74 -1.05
N PRO A 72 6.46 2.75 -1.06
CA PRO A 72 5.82 2.32 0.19
C PRO A 72 6.85 1.78 1.18
N SER A 73 6.64 2.04 2.45
CA SER A 73 7.56 1.56 3.49
C SER A 73 7.23 0.15 3.94
N LYS A 74 5.99 -0.31 3.71
CA LYS A 74 5.55 -1.66 4.06
C LYS A 74 4.66 -2.24 2.99
N VAL A 75 4.65 -3.56 2.91
CA VAL A 75 3.78 -4.31 2.01
C VAL A 75 3.02 -5.35 2.84
N GLU A 76 1.71 -5.37 2.68
CA GLU A 76 0.85 -6.37 3.31
C GLU A 76 0.22 -7.21 2.21
N PHE A 77 0.51 -8.51 2.20
CA PHE A 77 -0.12 -9.42 1.26
C PHE A 77 -1.39 -9.97 1.88
N ILE A 78 -2.51 -9.80 1.19
CA ILE A 78 -3.82 -10.25 1.67
C ILE A 78 -4.52 -11.00 0.55
N GLU A 79 -5.53 -11.82 0.90
CA GLU A 79 -6.24 -12.63 -0.09
C GLU A 79 -7.06 -11.77 -1.04
N ALA A 80 -7.75 -10.76 -0.50
CA ALA A 80 -8.59 -9.87 -1.29
C ALA A 80 -8.71 -8.53 -0.59
N LEU A 81 -8.89 -7.48 -1.40
CA LEU A 81 -9.13 -6.14 -0.86
C LEU A 81 -10.62 -6.00 -0.52
N PRO A 82 -10.95 -5.34 0.61
CA PRO A 82 -12.35 -5.09 0.94
C PRO A 82 -12.98 -4.17 -0.09
N ARG A 83 -14.20 -4.48 -0.50
CA ARG A 83 -14.94 -3.71 -1.50
C ARG A 83 -16.35 -3.45 -1.02
N ASN A 84 -16.93 -2.32 -1.47
CA ASN A 84 -18.32 -2.04 -1.21
C ASN A 84 -19.21 -2.72 -2.27
N ALA A 85 -20.53 -2.52 -2.17
CA ALA A 85 -21.49 -3.17 -3.08
C ALA A 85 -21.28 -2.78 -4.55
N THR A 86 -20.66 -1.66 -4.82
CA THR A 86 -20.38 -1.21 -6.19
C THR A 86 -19.02 -1.70 -6.71
N GLY A 87 -18.29 -2.49 -5.90
CA GLY A 87 -17.00 -3.02 -6.28
C GLY A 87 -15.81 -2.10 -6.04
N LYS A 88 -16.03 -0.96 -5.40
CA LYS A 88 -14.96 -0.02 -5.10
C LYS A 88 -14.17 -0.46 -3.87
N VAL A 89 -12.84 -0.42 -3.96
CA VAL A 89 -11.98 -0.76 -2.83
C VAL A 89 -12.19 0.21 -1.68
N LEU A 90 -12.36 -0.35 -0.48
CA LEU A 90 -12.58 0.43 0.73
C LEU A 90 -11.26 0.73 1.43
N LYS A 91 -10.54 1.72 0.94
CA LYS A 91 -9.25 2.11 1.50
C LYS A 91 -9.35 2.53 2.97
N ARG A 92 -10.45 3.15 3.34
CA ARG A 92 -10.68 3.54 4.72
C ARG A 92 -10.68 2.33 5.66
N THR A 93 -11.33 1.25 5.25
CA THR A 93 -11.36 0.01 6.01
C THR A 93 -9.94 -0.57 6.16
N LEU A 94 -9.17 -0.61 5.05
CA LEU A 94 -7.80 -1.07 5.11
C LEU A 94 -6.98 -0.24 6.10
N ARG A 95 -7.13 1.07 6.04
CA ARG A 95 -6.38 1.97 6.90
C ARG A 95 -6.74 1.78 8.37
N GLU A 96 -8.04 1.70 8.67
CA GLU A 96 -8.51 1.52 10.04
C GLU A 96 -8.05 0.19 10.62
N ASP A 97 -8.17 -0.89 9.84
CA ASP A 97 -7.74 -2.23 10.28
C ASP A 97 -6.24 -2.28 10.51
N TYR A 98 -5.46 -1.67 9.63
CA TYR A 98 -4.01 -1.64 9.74
C TYR A 98 -3.58 -0.87 11.00
N ILE A 99 -4.12 0.33 11.18
CA ILE A 99 -3.78 1.17 12.33
C ILE A 99 -4.24 0.49 13.62
N GLY A 100 -5.42 -0.11 13.61
CA GLY A 100 -5.94 -0.84 14.75
C GLY A 100 -5.08 -2.04 15.14
N SER A 101 -4.54 -2.74 14.15
CA SER A 101 -3.67 -3.91 14.38
C SER A 101 -2.31 -3.52 14.97
N ASP A 102 -1.77 -2.40 14.52
CA ASP A 102 -0.45 -1.91 14.93
C ASP A 102 -0.49 -1.00 16.14
N ALA A 103 -1.65 -0.41 16.40
CA ALA A 103 -1.77 0.48 17.53
C ALA A 103 -1.50 -0.30 18.81
N PRO A 104 -0.63 0.20 19.67
CA PRO A 104 -0.48 -0.41 20.98
C PRO A 104 -1.85 -0.37 21.63
N ALA A 105 -2.19 -1.44 22.31
CA ALA A 105 -3.45 -1.52 23.02
C ALA A 105 -3.57 -0.23 23.83
N ILE A 106 -4.40 0.63 23.36
CA ILE A 106 -4.62 1.86 24.06
C ILE A 106 -5.43 1.50 25.24
N SER A 107 -4.73 1.50 26.21
CA SER A 107 -5.33 1.40 27.49
C SER A 107 -6.10 2.68 27.73
#